data_a5d9644c63e07ab189de19ed9da2da84
#
_entry.id   a5d9644c63e07ab189de19ed9da2da84
#
_cell.length_a   1.000
_cell.length_b   1.000
_cell.length_c   1.000
_cell.angle_alpha   90.00
_cell.angle_beta   90.00
_cell.angle_gamma   90.00
#
_symmetry.space_group_name_H-M   'P 1'
#
loop_
_entity.id
_entity.type
_entity.pdbx_description
1 polymer ?
#
loop_
_entity_poly.entity_id
_entity_poly.type
_entity_poly.pdbx_seq_one_letter_code
_entity_poly.pdbx_strand_id
1 'polypeptide(L)'
;MTSDMEKKSAIHVRESQDGDRNFVFHLSDNDLFVRTGRQLIEACQLNISIDLWRQELDLMFAHAKGWCEKKNNHVRTCLCEPRRARLVLHFIPKSDGFDFDLADGITELDCYLSRNFKNVGLVEAGQIPWAEMERFINPNLFFVIYGEHPVAHATVGT
;
A
#
# COMPACT_ATOMS: atom_id res chain seq x y z
N MET A 1 -6.72 -22.01 28.78
CA MET A 1 -5.80 -22.28 27.67
C MET A 1 -6.25 -21.64 26.35
N THR A 2 -6.69 -20.40 26.36
CA THR A 2 -7.15 -19.67 25.17
C THR A 2 -6.40 -18.35 24.95
N SER A 3 -5.32 -18.12 25.69
CA SER A 3 -4.64 -16.83 25.72
C SER A 3 -3.39 -16.71 24.80
N ASP A 4 -2.88 -17.82 24.25
CA ASP A 4 -1.63 -17.81 23.47
C ASP A 4 -1.82 -17.77 21.94
N MET A 5 -3.03 -18.00 21.43
CA MET A 5 -3.28 -17.90 19.97
C MET A 5 -3.59 -16.50 19.48
N GLU A 6 -4.01 -15.58 20.34
CA GLU A 6 -4.30 -14.19 19.96
C GLU A 6 -3.06 -13.31 19.84
N LYS A 7 -1.94 -13.70 20.44
CA LYS A 7 -0.71 -12.90 20.43
C LYS A 7 0.14 -13.01 19.16
N LYS A 8 -0.13 -13.96 18.27
CA LYS A 8 0.68 -14.17 17.05
C LYS A 8 0.20 -13.41 15.81
N SER A 9 -0.90 -12.72 15.88
CA SER A 9 -1.44 -11.97 14.74
C SER A 9 -1.41 -10.45 14.91
N ALA A 10 -0.76 -9.96 15.96
CA ALA A 10 -0.64 -8.52 16.20
C ALA A 10 0.42 -7.92 15.27
N ILE A 11 -0.02 -7.09 14.35
CA ILE A 11 0.84 -6.28 13.50
C ILE A 11 1.14 -4.99 14.25
N HIS A 12 2.39 -4.76 14.61
CA HIS A 12 2.79 -3.54 15.32
C HIS A 12 3.19 -2.44 14.34
N VAL A 13 2.62 -1.26 14.51
CA VAL A 13 3.14 -0.05 13.89
C VAL A 13 4.41 0.32 14.63
N ARG A 14 5.55 0.21 13.99
CA ARG A 14 6.78 0.77 14.53
C ARG A 14 6.87 2.22 14.07
N GLU A 15 6.79 3.12 15.04
CA GLU A 15 7.21 4.49 14.83
C GLU A 15 8.73 4.49 14.58
N SER A 16 9.15 5.09 13.49
CA SER A 16 10.58 5.27 13.23
C SER A 16 11.18 6.09 14.35
N GLN A 17 12.27 5.61 14.94
CA GLN A 17 12.90 6.26 16.11
C GLN A 17 13.49 7.64 15.81
N ASP A 18 13.50 8.08 14.56
CA ASP A 18 14.09 9.35 14.13
C ASP A 18 13.13 10.54 14.14
N GLY A 19 12.01 10.45 14.85
CA GLY A 19 11.08 11.58 14.95
C GLY A 19 10.32 11.89 13.67
N ASP A 20 10.63 11.23 12.56
CA ASP A 20 9.85 11.26 11.35
C ASP A 20 8.60 10.42 11.52
N ARG A 21 7.46 11.04 11.32
CA ARG A 21 6.11 10.45 11.47
C ARG A 21 5.80 9.40 10.40
N ASN A 22 6.81 8.70 9.92
CA ASN A 22 6.69 7.73 8.85
C ASN A 22 6.64 6.33 9.42
N PHE A 23 5.51 5.71 9.23
CA PHE A 23 5.31 4.34 9.62
C PHE A 23 5.76 3.42 8.49
N VAL A 24 6.83 2.65 8.71
CA VAL A 24 7.18 1.55 7.84
C VAL A 24 6.38 0.34 8.31
N PHE A 25 5.44 -0.10 7.48
CA PHE A 25 4.64 -1.26 7.78
C PHE A 25 5.37 -2.53 7.32
N HIS A 26 5.77 -3.36 8.27
CA HIS A 26 5.98 -4.77 7.98
C HIS A 26 4.64 -5.48 8.13
N LEU A 27 4.15 -6.08 7.06
CA LEU A 27 2.85 -6.76 7.04
C LEU A 27 2.68 -7.79 8.16
N SER A 28 3.79 -8.36 8.64
CA SER A 28 3.80 -9.31 9.76
C SER A 28 3.68 -8.70 11.15
N ASP A 29 3.89 -7.38 11.30
CA ASP A 29 4.10 -6.76 12.62
C ASP A 29 3.24 -5.51 12.87
N ASN A 30 2.16 -5.27 12.12
CA ASN A 30 1.44 -4.01 12.18
C ASN A 30 -0.04 -4.15 12.61
N ASP A 31 -0.31 -3.87 13.87
CA ASP A 31 -1.67 -3.88 14.44
C ASP A 31 -2.61 -2.88 13.78
N LEU A 32 -2.12 -1.68 13.46
CA LEU A 32 -2.94 -0.65 12.82
C LEU A 32 -3.41 -1.08 11.44
N PHE A 33 -2.51 -1.74 10.69
CA PHE A 33 -2.87 -2.24 9.38
C PHE A 33 -3.92 -3.36 9.46
N VAL A 34 -3.79 -4.27 10.41
CA VAL A 34 -4.80 -5.33 10.63
C VAL A 34 -6.14 -4.73 11.04
N ARG A 35 -6.17 -3.72 11.90
CA ARG A 35 -7.39 -3.00 12.28
C ARG A 35 -8.01 -2.29 11.09
N THR A 36 -7.21 -1.61 10.29
CA THR A 36 -7.66 -0.93 9.06
C THR A 36 -8.18 -1.95 8.05
N GLY A 37 -7.50 -3.08 7.88
CA GLY A 37 -7.95 -4.19 7.05
C GLY A 37 -9.26 -4.79 7.51
N ARG A 38 -9.43 -4.98 8.81
CA ARG A 38 -10.68 -5.46 9.40
C ARG A 38 -11.83 -4.48 9.13
N GLN A 39 -11.60 -3.19 9.31
CA GLN A 39 -12.58 -2.16 8.99
C GLN A 39 -12.96 -2.14 7.51
N LEU A 40 -11.98 -2.36 6.62
CA LEU A 40 -12.22 -2.50 5.18
C LEU A 40 -13.10 -3.71 4.86
N ILE A 41 -12.81 -4.86 5.45
CA ILE A 41 -13.60 -6.10 5.29
C ILE A 41 -15.03 -5.85 5.77
N GLU A 42 -15.21 -5.26 6.94
CA GLU A 42 -16.53 -4.92 7.48
C GLU A 42 -17.27 -3.93 6.59
N ALA A 43 -16.60 -2.87 6.13
CA ALA A 43 -17.20 -1.86 5.28
C ALA A 43 -17.60 -2.39 3.90
N CYS A 44 -16.87 -3.36 3.37
CA CYS A 44 -17.18 -4.05 2.11
C CYS A 44 -18.13 -5.24 2.29
N GLN A 45 -18.55 -5.53 3.51
CA GLN A 45 -19.39 -6.69 3.86
C GLN A 45 -18.78 -8.02 3.40
N LEU A 46 -17.45 -8.13 3.44
CA LEU A 46 -16.74 -9.34 3.08
C LEU A 46 -16.75 -10.32 4.25
N ASN A 47 -17.31 -11.49 4.04
CA ASN A 47 -17.37 -12.55 5.04
C ASN A 47 -16.21 -13.54 4.84
N ILE A 48 -14.99 -13.09 5.12
CA ILE A 48 -13.78 -13.91 5.03
C ILE A 48 -13.00 -13.88 6.34
N SER A 49 -12.16 -14.89 6.55
CA SER A 49 -11.25 -14.89 7.66
C SER A 49 -10.13 -13.87 7.47
N ILE A 50 -9.64 -13.31 8.57
CA ILE A 50 -8.49 -12.38 8.57
C ILE A 50 -7.24 -13.02 7.93
N ASP A 51 -7.03 -14.30 8.15
CA ASP A 51 -5.87 -15.01 7.60
C ASP A 51 -5.95 -15.15 6.08
N LEU A 52 -7.11 -15.46 5.55
CA LEU A 52 -7.33 -15.54 4.09
C LEU A 52 -7.16 -14.16 3.45
N TRP A 53 -7.72 -13.13 4.04
CA TRP A 53 -7.57 -11.75 3.59
C TRP A 53 -6.09 -11.33 3.55
N ARG A 54 -5.33 -11.65 4.62
CA ARG A 54 -3.90 -11.36 4.71
C ARG A 54 -3.09 -12.09 3.63
N GLN A 55 -3.36 -13.37 3.41
CA GLN A 55 -2.68 -14.15 2.36
C GLN A 55 -2.92 -13.56 0.98
N GLU A 56 -4.16 -13.22 0.64
CA GLU A 56 -4.45 -12.57 -0.64
C GLU A 56 -3.80 -11.19 -0.77
N LEU A 57 -3.78 -10.42 0.31
CA LEU A 57 -3.11 -9.13 0.35
C LEU A 57 -1.61 -9.25 0.08
N ASP A 58 -0.93 -10.20 0.72
CA ASP A 58 0.48 -10.47 0.50
C ASP A 58 0.77 -10.84 -0.96
N LEU A 59 -0.07 -11.70 -1.54
CA LEU A 59 0.04 -12.08 -2.96
C LEU A 59 -0.21 -10.89 -3.89
N MET A 60 -1.17 -10.05 -3.58
CA MET A 60 -1.46 -8.83 -4.33
C MET A 60 -0.27 -7.86 -4.31
N PHE A 61 0.34 -7.65 -3.15
CA PHE A 61 1.52 -6.79 -3.02
C PHE A 61 2.74 -7.37 -3.74
N ALA A 62 2.95 -8.67 -3.66
CA ALA A 62 4.01 -9.34 -4.41
C ALA A 62 3.81 -9.17 -5.92
N HIS A 63 2.57 -9.26 -6.40
CA HIS A 63 2.25 -9.04 -7.80
C HIS A 63 2.49 -7.59 -8.21
N ALA A 64 2.02 -6.62 -7.44
CA ALA A 64 2.23 -5.19 -7.71
C ALA A 64 3.72 -4.82 -7.70
N LYS A 65 4.49 -5.36 -6.74
CA LYS A 65 5.95 -5.18 -6.69
C LYS A 65 6.63 -5.75 -7.95
N GLY A 66 6.31 -6.97 -8.34
CA GLY A 66 6.86 -7.59 -9.54
C GLY A 66 6.50 -6.83 -10.82
N TRP A 67 5.30 -6.26 -10.87
CA TRP A 67 4.89 -5.38 -11.96
C TRP A 67 5.74 -4.08 -11.99
N CYS A 68 5.97 -3.45 -10.85
CA CYS A 68 6.86 -2.28 -10.74
C CYS A 68 8.29 -2.58 -11.18
N GLU A 69 8.82 -3.75 -10.82
CA GLU A 69 10.16 -4.19 -11.24
C GLU A 69 10.27 -4.30 -12.76
N LYS A 70 9.22 -4.77 -13.44
CA LYS A 70 9.16 -4.80 -14.91
C LYS A 70 9.01 -3.41 -15.54
N LYS A 71 8.43 -2.47 -14.82
CA LYS A 71 8.21 -1.07 -15.22
C LYS A 71 9.21 -0.09 -14.58
N ASN A 72 10.36 -0.57 -14.16
CA ASN A 72 11.35 0.20 -13.40
C ASN A 72 11.86 1.46 -14.10
N ASN A 73 11.73 1.53 -15.41
CA ASN A 73 12.06 2.74 -16.19
C ASN A 73 11.03 3.88 -16.01
N HIS A 74 9.82 3.54 -15.63
CA HIS A 74 8.69 4.48 -15.48
C HIS A 74 8.32 4.72 -14.02
N VAL A 75 8.39 3.69 -13.17
CA VAL A 75 7.97 3.76 -11.77
C VAL A 75 9.14 4.11 -10.87
N ARG A 76 8.99 5.20 -10.13
CA ARG A 76 9.92 5.61 -9.06
C ARG A 76 9.60 4.89 -7.77
N THR A 77 8.34 4.91 -7.37
CA THR A 77 7.87 4.26 -6.16
C THR A 77 6.39 3.88 -6.28
N CYS A 78 6.00 2.86 -5.54
CA CYS A 78 4.61 2.46 -5.39
C CYS A 78 4.28 2.40 -3.90
N LEU A 79 3.23 3.11 -3.51
CA LEU A 79 2.73 3.20 -2.15
C LEU A 79 1.34 2.60 -2.05
N CYS A 80 1.03 1.99 -0.93
CA CYS A 80 -0.33 1.62 -0.60
C CYS A 80 -0.84 2.46 0.56
N GLU A 81 -1.99 3.09 0.37
CA GLU A 81 -2.70 3.87 1.36
C GLU A 81 -4.04 3.21 1.65
N PRO A 82 -4.26 2.72 2.89
CA PRO A 82 -5.59 2.31 3.31
C PRO A 82 -6.50 3.53 3.46
N ARG A 83 -7.61 3.53 2.74
CA ARG A 83 -8.69 4.52 2.88
C ARG A 83 -9.96 3.83 3.34
N ARG A 84 -10.95 4.61 3.73
CA ARG A 84 -12.24 4.05 4.12
C ARG A 84 -12.82 3.20 2.98
N ALA A 85 -13.04 1.92 3.27
CA ALA A 85 -13.60 0.92 2.37
C ALA A 85 -12.77 0.58 1.11
N ARG A 86 -11.49 0.96 1.04
CA ARG A 86 -10.62 0.65 -0.10
C ARG A 86 -9.14 0.74 0.21
N LEU A 87 -8.34 0.05 -0.61
CA LEU A 87 -6.90 0.24 -0.69
C LEU A 87 -6.58 1.04 -1.95
N VAL A 88 -5.72 2.04 -1.82
CA VAL A 88 -5.28 2.84 -2.97
C VAL A 88 -3.80 2.61 -3.20
N LEU A 89 -3.46 2.14 -4.39
CA LEU A 89 -2.08 2.01 -4.85
C LEU A 89 -1.70 3.29 -5.61
N HIS A 90 -0.74 4.02 -5.07
CA HIS A 90 -0.23 5.23 -5.68
C HIS A 90 1.09 4.93 -6.39
N PHE A 91 1.11 5.11 -7.70
CA PHE A 91 2.31 4.97 -8.51
C PHE A 91 2.90 6.35 -8.79
N ILE A 92 4.13 6.53 -8.38
CA ILE A 92 4.85 7.78 -8.58
C ILE A 92 5.81 7.59 -9.75
N PRO A 93 5.65 8.37 -10.84
CA PRO A 93 6.49 8.22 -12.01
C PRO A 93 7.91 8.74 -11.75
N LYS A 94 8.88 8.26 -12.52
CA LYS A 94 10.24 8.81 -12.55
C LYS A 94 10.31 10.17 -13.24
N SER A 95 9.41 10.43 -14.17
CA SER A 95 9.27 11.74 -14.82
C SER A 95 8.71 12.78 -13.85
N ASP A 96 9.02 14.05 -14.07
CA ASP A 96 8.50 15.15 -13.25
C ASP A 96 7.02 15.45 -13.48
N GLY A 97 6.46 14.92 -14.56
CA GLY A 97 5.07 15.09 -14.92
C GLY A 97 4.31 13.77 -15.01
N PHE A 98 3.17 13.82 -15.66
CA PHE A 98 2.34 12.67 -15.92
C PHE A 98 2.96 11.78 -17.02
N ASP A 99 3.06 10.48 -16.73
CA ASP A 99 3.56 9.47 -17.67
C ASP A 99 2.39 8.69 -18.26
N PHE A 100 2.09 8.91 -19.55
CA PHE A 100 0.96 8.28 -20.24
C PHE A 100 1.14 6.77 -20.41
N ASP A 101 2.35 6.32 -20.74
CA ASP A 101 2.63 4.88 -20.90
C ASP A 101 2.47 4.15 -19.57
N LEU A 102 2.89 4.80 -18.48
CA LEU A 102 2.67 4.28 -17.13
C LEU A 102 1.19 4.24 -16.78
N ALA A 103 0.41 5.27 -17.14
CA ALA A 103 -1.02 5.33 -16.84
C ALA A 103 -1.81 4.21 -17.54
N ASP A 104 -1.48 3.90 -18.79
CA ASP A 104 -2.10 2.79 -19.51
C ASP A 104 -1.79 1.45 -18.83
N GLY A 105 -0.54 1.24 -18.45
CA GLY A 105 -0.12 0.05 -17.70
C GLY A 105 -0.79 -0.06 -16.33
N ILE A 106 -0.95 1.05 -15.62
CA ILE A 106 -1.66 1.09 -14.32
C ILE A 106 -3.13 0.69 -14.51
N THR A 107 -3.78 1.15 -15.56
CA THR A 107 -5.18 0.79 -15.85
C THR A 107 -5.33 -0.72 -16.09
N GLU A 108 -4.41 -1.33 -16.81
CA GLU A 108 -4.39 -2.79 -17.00
C GLU A 108 -4.16 -3.53 -15.68
N LEU A 109 -3.23 -3.03 -14.86
CA LEU A 109 -2.94 -3.59 -13.54
C LEU A 109 -4.15 -3.48 -12.62
N ASP A 110 -4.83 -2.34 -12.58
CA ASP A 110 -6.04 -2.11 -11.76
C ASP A 110 -7.13 -3.13 -12.10
N CYS A 111 -7.38 -3.33 -13.39
CA CYS A 111 -8.29 -4.36 -13.87
C CYS A 111 -7.87 -5.77 -13.45
N TYR A 112 -6.59 -6.08 -13.52
CA TYR A 112 -6.06 -7.38 -13.11
C TYR A 112 -6.24 -7.61 -11.60
N LEU A 113 -5.87 -6.63 -10.78
CA LEU A 113 -5.97 -6.71 -9.33
C LEU A 113 -7.41 -6.89 -8.88
N SER A 114 -8.33 -6.13 -9.44
CA SER A 114 -9.75 -6.21 -9.12
C SER A 114 -10.39 -7.56 -9.48
N ARG A 115 -9.89 -8.22 -10.51
CA ARG A 115 -10.38 -9.53 -10.95
C ARG A 115 -9.81 -10.69 -10.13
N ASN A 116 -8.53 -10.60 -9.74
CA ASN A 116 -7.80 -11.73 -9.16
C ASN A 116 -7.71 -11.71 -7.64
N PHE A 117 -7.94 -10.55 -7.01
CA PHE A 117 -7.82 -10.38 -5.55
C PHE A 117 -9.12 -9.86 -4.92
N LYS A 118 -10.21 -10.53 -5.21
CA LYS A 118 -11.56 -10.12 -4.79
C LYS A 118 -11.77 -10.08 -3.29
N ASN A 119 -11.06 -10.93 -2.55
CA ASN A 119 -11.18 -11.00 -1.09
C ASN A 119 -10.41 -9.89 -0.37
N VAL A 120 -9.54 -9.16 -1.05
CA VAL A 120 -8.83 -8.01 -0.46
C VAL A 120 -9.78 -6.84 -0.22
N GLY A 121 -10.83 -6.73 -0.98
CA GLY A 121 -11.77 -5.62 -0.97
C GLY A 121 -11.62 -4.74 -2.20
N LEU A 122 -12.08 -3.51 -2.13
CA LEU A 122 -11.89 -2.55 -3.20
C LEU A 122 -10.42 -2.12 -3.27
N VAL A 123 -9.85 -2.24 -4.46
CA VAL A 123 -8.50 -1.78 -4.78
C VAL A 123 -8.59 -0.78 -5.91
N GLU A 124 -7.96 0.36 -5.77
CA GLU A 124 -7.82 1.37 -6.81
C GLU A 124 -6.34 1.61 -7.06
N ALA A 125 -5.96 1.79 -8.30
CA ALA A 125 -4.61 2.13 -8.69
C ALA A 125 -4.60 3.44 -9.51
N GLY A 126 -3.65 4.30 -9.21
CA GLY A 126 -3.53 5.57 -9.91
C GLY A 126 -2.13 6.15 -9.85
N GLN A 127 -1.87 7.09 -10.75
CA GLN A 127 -0.61 7.81 -10.81
C GLN A 127 -0.73 9.15 -10.08
N ILE A 128 0.30 9.50 -9.30
CA ILE A 128 0.42 10.79 -8.64
C ILE A 128 1.79 11.36 -8.94
N PRO A 129 1.92 12.59 -9.43
CA PRO A 129 3.20 13.28 -9.56
C PRO A 129 3.88 13.42 -8.20
N TRP A 130 5.21 13.28 -8.18
CA TRP A 130 6.00 13.41 -6.95
C TRP A 130 5.72 14.71 -6.19
N ALA A 131 5.62 15.83 -6.91
CA ALA A 131 5.36 17.14 -6.32
C ALA A 131 3.99 17.28 -5.65
N GLU A 132 3.03 16.43 -6.01
CA GLU A 132 1.67 16.48 -5.47
C GLU A 132 1.39 15.43 -4.40
N MET A 133 2.37 14.58 -4.14
CA MET A 133 2.20 13.43 -3.25
C MET A 133 1.69 13.83 -1.86
N GLU A 134 2.23 14.89 -1.26
CA GLU A 134 1.82 15.37 0.08
C GLU A 134 0.36 15.81 0.14
N ARG A 135 -0.23 16.21 -0.99
CA ARG A 135 -1.65 16.63 -1.06
C ARG A 135 -2.62 15.47 -1.11
N PHE A 136 -2.19 14.35 -1.70
CA PHE A 136 -3.09 13.23 -2.03
C PHE A 136 -2.90 12.00 -1.15
N ILE A 137 -1.77 11.89 -0.45
CA ILE A 137 -1.45 10.74 0.39
C ILE A 137 -1.46 11.19 1.85
N ASN A 138 -2.10 10.40 2.71
CA ASN A 138 -2.02 10.61 4.14
C ASN A 138 -0.60 10.28 4.62
N PRO A 139 0.18 11.27 5.10
CA PRO A 139 1.58 11.05 5.48
C PRO A 139 1.74 10.14 6.69
N ASN A 140 0.66 9.91 7.43
CA ASN A 140 0.67 9.08 8.64
C ASN A 140 0.19 7.66 8.41
N LEU A 141 -0.28 7.32 7.20
CA LEU A 141 -0.89 6.03 6.92
C LEU A 141 -0.65 5.59 5.47
N PHE A 142 0.56 5.21 5.17
CA PHE A 142 0.92 4.52 3.93
C PHE A 142 2.07 3.57 4.16
N PHE A 143 2.28 2.64 3.25
CA PHE A 143 3.48 1.79 3.23
C PHE A 143 4.01 1.63 1.80
N VAL A 144 5.31 1.42 1.71
CA VAL A 144 6.02 1.30 0.42
C VAL A 144 5.97 -0.14 -0.05
N ILE A 145 5.41 -0.35 -1.25
CA ILE A 145 5.43 -1.65 -1.94
C ILE A 145 6.70 -1.78 -2.76
N TYR A 146 7.12 -0.72 -3.41
CA TYR A 146 8.27 -0.69 -4.30
C TYR A 146 8.94 0.68 -4.31
N GLY A 147 10.27 0.69 -4.42
CA GLY A 147 11.06 1.88 -4.68
C GLY A 147 11.40 2.70 -3.43
N GLU A 148 11.63 3.98 -3.63
CA GLU A 148 12.13 4.89 -2.61
C GLU A 148 11.04 5.34 -1.64
N HIS A 149 11.42 5.49 -0.37
CA HIS A 149 10.53 6.10 0.62
C HIS A 149 10.43 7.61 0.38
N PRO A 150 9.22 8.16 0.24
CA PRO A 150 9.03 9.55 -0.19
C PRO A 150 9.63 10.60 0.75
N VAL A 151 9.82 10.29 2.01
CA VAL A 151 10.31 11.25 3.01
C VAL A 151 11.83 11.31 3.11
N ALA A 152 12.55 10.33 2.58
CA ALA A 152 14.02 10.34 2.57
C ALA A 152 14.63 11.52 1.77
N HIS A 153 13.84 12.18 0.93
CA HIS A 153 14.29 13.29 0.09
C HIS A 153 13.89 14.69 0.58
N ALA A 154 13.03 14.81 1.59
CA ALA A 154 12.60 16.10 2.13
C ALA A 154 13.65 16.78 3.01
N THR A 155 14.74 16.11 3.36
CA THR A 155 15.80 16.62 4.26
C THR A 155 17.06 17.10 3.55
N VAL A 156 17.09 17.18 2.23
CA VAL A 156 18.25 17.68 1.47
C VAL A 156 17.91 18.96 0.70
N GLY A 157 17.36 19.94 1.39
CA GLY A 157 16.97 21.20 0.79
C GLY A 157 17.05 22.37 1.77
N THR A 158 18.24 22.61 2.33
CA THR A 158 18.63 23.90 2.90
C THR A 158 20.07 24.19 2.58
#